data_033a39ef9499c1b956d59fb17ee3ece1
#
_entry.id   033a39ef9499c1b956d59fb17ee3ece1
#
_cell.length_a   1.000
_cell.length_b   1.000
_cell.length_c   1.000
_cell.angle_alpha   90.00
_cell.angle_beta   90.00
_cell.angle_gamma   90.00
#
_symmetry.space_group_name_H-M   'P 1'
#
loop_
_entity.id
_entity.type
_entity.pdbx_description
1 polymer ?
#
loop_
_entity_poly.entity_id
_entity_poly.type
_entity_poly.pdbx_seq_one_letter_code
_entity_poly.pdbx_strand_id
1 'polypeptide(L)'
;TTSLNQTIYMRMLIDLKGAGETATTTLYGIFSNKAVVISNIPISIATAVSSAIIPGISAAYARRDETGARRQVGNAIRITSIIAIPSAVGLAVLARPITMLMFPQMESLELASSLLSLLAVTVIFYSISTITNAALQSIGRMNLPLISAGIALVVQTVVLVALLRFTDLDVRALVLVSILYSVMIFAVNQYYLRRFLGIRQDVRRDYLQPLVCAALMGAAAKAVYYLVSMAAEPMRNLPKGFYFRNIVATAAALLAAVLVYGYTMVRSGTIRRKDLLSMPKGQLLVRLMEKLHW
;
A
#
# COMPACT_ATOMS: atom_id res chain seq x y z
N THR A 1 13.26 4.75 10.97
CA THR A 1 13.75 4.44 9.59
C THR A 1 13.94 5.70 8.76
N THR A 2 12.92 6.57 8.66
CA THR A 2 12.94 7.74 7.77
C THR A 2 14.13 8.68 8.05
N SER A 3 14.32 9.09 9.30
CA SER A 3 15.42 10.00 9.68
C SER A 3 16.80 9.37 9.43
N LEU A 4 16.96 8.07 9.68
CA LEU A 4 18.21 7.36 9.43
C LEU A 4 18.50 7.28 7.93
N ASN A 5 17.51 6.94 7.11
CA ASN A 5 17.65 6.94 5.66
C ASN A 5 18.00 8.31 5.11
N GLN A 6 17.39 9.37 5.64
CA GLN A 6 17.68 10.75 5.29
C GLN A 6 19.14 11.10 5.56
N THR A 7 19.61 10.83 6.79
CA THR A 7 20.99 11.16 7.18
C THR A 7 22.01 10.40 6.32
N ILE A 8 21.79 9.11 6.09
CA ILE A 8 22.68 8.30 5.25
C ILE A 8 22.68 8.80 3.82
N TYR A 9 21.50 9.03 3.25
CA TYR A 9 21.32 9.51 1.88
C TYR A 9 22.03 10.85 1.65
N MET A 10 21.80 11.83 2.56
CA MET A 10 22.42 13.15 2.49
C MET A 10 23.96 13.06 2.58
N ARG A 11 24.47 12.37 3.62
CA ARG A 11 25.93 12.26 3.79
C ARG A 11 26.61 11.53 2.64
N MET A 12 26.04 10.43 2.17
CA MET A 12 26.64 9.65 1.10
C MET A 12 26.67 10.41 -0.23
N LEU A 13 25.62 11.16 -0.56
CA LEU A 13 25.60 11.94 -1.81
C LEU A 13 26.47 13.21 -1.73
N ILE A 14 26.41 13.94 -0.64
CA ILE A 14 27.16 15.19 -0.48
C ILE A 14 28.64 14.89 -0.25
N ASP A 15 28.97 14.06 0.73
CA ASP A 15 30.36 13.86 1.16
C ASP A 15 31.15 12.93 0.23
N LEU A 16 30.52 11.90 -0.35
CA LEU A 16 31.20 10.89 -1.18
C LEU A 16 31.08 11.15 -2.68
N LYS A 17 29.92 11.62 -3.14
CA LYS A 17 29.69 11.88 -4.57
C LYS A 17 29.81 13.36 -4.96
N GLY A 18 30.02 14.27 -3.98
CA GLY A 18 30.14 15.70 -4.24
C GLY A 18 28.85 16.33 -4.83
N ALA A 19 27.70 15.74 -4.58
CA ALA A 19 26.43 16.25 -5.06
C ALA A 19 26.07 17.56 -4.34
N GLY A 20 25.45 18.49 -5.05
CA GLY A 20 25.00 19.76 -4.46
C GLY A 20 23.95 19.53 -3.37
N GLU A 21 24.12 20.15 -2.21
CA GLU A 21 23.23 20.02 -1.07
C GLU A 21 21.78 20.33 -1.39
N THR A 22 21.54 21.43 -2.12
CA THR A 22 20.19 21.85 -2.54
C THR A 22 19.51 20.83 -3.44
N ALA A 23 20.24 20.28 -4.41
CA ALA A 23 19.72 19.27 -5.32
C ALA A 23 19.37 17.96 -4.58
N THR A 24 20.27 17.51 -3.70
CA THR A 24 20.08 16.30 -2.89
C THR A 24 18.88 16.44 -1.94
N THR A 25 18.74 17.60 -1.29
CA THR A 25 17.61 17.91 -0.42
C THR A 25 16.30 17.94 -1.19
N THR A 26 16.28 18.52 -2.38
CA THR A 26 15.11 18.58 -3.25
C THR A 26 14.67 17.16 -3.66
N LEU A 27 15.58 16.31 -4.11
CA LEU A 27 15.30 14.93 -4.50
C LEU A 27 14.73 14.11 -3.33
N TYR A 28 15.34 14.24 -2.14
CA TYR A 28 14.82 13.59 -0.94
C TYR A 28 13.44 14.13 -0.57
N GLY A 29 13.22 15.43 -0.68
CA GLY A 29 11.91 16.06 -0.44
C GLY A 29 10.82 15.56 -1.38
N ILE A 30 11.11 15.33 -2.65
CA ILE A 30 10.18 14.74 -3.62
C ILE A 30 9.81 13.31 -3.21
N PHE A 31 10.79 12.53 -2.80
CA PHE A 31 10.56 11.17 -2.30
C PHE A 31 9.71 11.16 -1.02
N SER A 32 10.16 11.87 0.03
CA SER A 32 9.55 11.80 1.36
C SER A 32 8.21 12.51 1.47
N ASN A 33 8.10 13.72 0.87
CA ASN A 33 6.93 14.58 1.06
C ASN A 33 5.87 14.41 -0.04
N LYS A 34 6.19 13.74 -1.15
CA LYS A 34 5.20 13.47 -2.20
C LYS A 34 4.91 11.98 -2.33
N ALA A 35 5.88 11.17 -2.76
CA ALA A 35 5.65 9.76 -3.03
C ALA A 35 5.29 8.95 -1.76
N VAL A 36 6.04 9.11 -0.66
CA VAL A 36 5.79 8.41 0.60
C VAL A 36 4.47 8.84 1.23
N VAL A 37 4.13 10.14 1.21
CA VAL A 37 2.88 10.66 1.77
C VAL A 37 1.67 10.03 1.09
N ILE A 38 1.66 9.97 -0.25
CA ILE A 38 0.55 9.35 -0.99
C ILE A 38 0.47 7.85 -0.70
N SER A 39 1.61 7.14 -0.65
CA SER A 39 1.63 5.70 -0.37
C SER A 39 1.16 5.37 1.06
N ASN A 40 1.27 6.30 2.01
CA ASN A 40 0.81 6.11 3.38
C ASN A 40 -0.72 6.18 3.55
N ILE A 41 -1.46 6.74 2.58
CA ILE A 41 -2.92 6.84 2.67
C ILE A 41 -3.59 5.46 2.82
N PRO A 42 -3.33 4.45 1.97
CA PRO A 42 -3.90 3.12 2.16
C PRO A 42 -3.36 2.39 3.41
N ILE A 43 -2.10 2.65 3.79
CA ILE A 43 -1.49 2.04 4.98
C ILE A 43 -2.19 2.52 6.25
N SER A 44 -2.64 3.78 6.30
CA SER A 44 -3.39 4.32 7.44
C SER A 44 -4.73 3.61 7.66
N ILE A 45 -5.38 3.13 6.59
CA ILE A 45 -6.59 2.31 6.69
C ILE A 45 -6.25 0.96 7.37
N ALA A 46 -5.15 0.33 6.99
CA ALA A 46 -4.70 -0.91 7.65
C ALA A 46 -4.40 -0.68 9.15
N THR A 47 -3.85 0.47 9.51
CA THR A 47 -3.61 0.84 10.91
C THR A 47 -4.93 0.96 11.69
N ALA A 48 -5.96 1.57 11.11
CA ALA A 48 -7.28 1.66 11.72
C ALA A 48 -7.93 0.28 11.92
N VAL A 49 -7.82 -0.60 10.92
CA VAL A 49 -8.30 -2.00 11.04
C VAL A 49 -7.53 -2.73 12.13
N SER A 50 -6.20 -2.57 12.20
CA SER A 50 -5.36 -3.16 13.25
C SER A 50 -5.83 -2.77 14.64
N SER A 51 -6.05 -1.49 14.87
CA SER A 51 -6.50 -0.98 16.17
C SER A 51 -7.86 -1.56 16.59
N ALA A 52 -8.76 -1.76 15.63
CA ALA A 52 -10.09 -2.30 15.89
C ALA A 52 -10.09 -3.79 16.27
N ILE A 53 -9.12 -4.59 15.79
CA ILE A 53 -9.10 -6.04 16.04
C ILE A 53 -8.31 -6.44 17.28
N ILE A 54 -7.39 -5.60 17.77
CA ILE A 54 -6.54 -5.90 18.95
C ILE A 54 -7.36 -6.39 20.16
N PRO A 55 -8.44 -5.70 20.61
CA PRO A 55 -9.19 -6.13 21.78
C PRO A 55 -9.82 -7.51 21.61
N GLY A 56 -10.34 -7.81 20.42
CA GLY A 56 -10.94 -9.10 20.12
C GLY A 56 -9.96 -10.25 20.16
N ILE A 57 -8.77 -10.07 19.59
CA ILE A 57 -7.71 -11.09 19.60
C ILE A 57 -7.22 -11.31 21.04
N SER A 58 -6.96 -10.23 21.80
CA SER A 58 -6.49 -10.30 23.18
C SER A 58 -7.51 -11.00 24.07
N ALA A 59 -8.81 -10.70 23.91
CA ALA A 59 -9.88 -11.36 24.67
C ALA A 59 -10.03 -12.84 24.33
N ALA A 60 -9.90 -13.24 23.07
CA ALA A 60 -9.92 -14.64 22.67
C ALA A 60 -8.71 -15.39 23.24
N TYR A 61 -7.53 -14.80 23.15
CA TYR A 61 -6.29 -15.38 23.66
C TYR A 61 -6.31 -15.53 25.19
N ALA A 62 -6.81 -14.53 25.92
CA ALA A 62 -6.97 -14.59 27.39
C ALA A 62 -7.92 -15.73 27.84
N ARG A 63 -8.95 -16.05 27.06
CA ARG A 63 -9.86 -17.17 27.28
C ARG A 63 -9.31 -18.51 26.81
N ARG A 64 -8.07 -18.57 26.34
CA ARG A 64 -7.45 -19.76 25.72
C ARG A 64 -8.20 -20.27 24.47
N ASP A 65 -8.99 -19.42 23.84
CA ASP A 65 -9.64 -19.72 22.57
C ASP A 65 -8.67 -19.40 21.40
N GLU A 66 -7.70 -20.29 21.24
CA GLU A 66 -6.72 -20.14 20.14
C GLU A 66 -7.39 -20.17 18.77
N THR A 67 -8.45 -20.95 18.62
CA THR A 67 -9.18 -21.08 17.35
C THR A 67 -9.87 -19.77 16.99
N GLY A 68 -10.51 -19.12 17.94
CA GLY A 68 -11.12 -17.81 17.80
C GLY A 68 -10.09 -16.73 17.48
N ALA A 69 -8.96 -16.74 18.19
CA ALA A 69 -7.85 -15.81 17.92
C ALA A 69 -7.29 -15.98 16.50
N ARG A 70 -7.00 -17.20 16.07
CA ARG A 70 -6.54 -17.53 14.70
C ARG A 70 -7.53 -17.06 13.64
N ARG A 71 -8.81 -17.28 13.85
CA ARG A 71 -9.87 -16.87 12.92
C ARG A 71 -9.96 -15.36 12.80
N GLN A 72 -9.85 -14.61 13.90
CA GLN A 72 -9.89 -13.15 13.89
C GLN A 72 -8.68 -12.58 13.14
N VAL A 73 -7.47 -13.07 13.41
CA VAL A 73 -6.25 -12.64 12.70
C VAL A 73 -6.34 -12.96 11.20
N GLY A 74 -6.76 -14.18 10.84
CA GLY A 74 -6.92 -14.59 9.45
C GLY A 74 -7.91 -13.69 8.68
N ASN A 75 -9.07 -13.40 9.30
CA ASN A 75 -10.06 -12.49 8.71
C ASN A 75 -9.51 -11.08 8.54
N ALA A 76 -8.77 -10.57 9.52
CA ALA A 76 -8.18 -9.24 9.45
C ALA A 76 -7.13 -9.12 8.33
N ILE A 77 -6.25 -10.11 8.20
CA ILE A 77 -5.26 -10.16 7.11
C ILE A 77 -5.98 -10.17 5.76
N ARG A 78 -7.02 -10.98 5.63
CA ARG A 78 -7.80 -11.08 4.41
C ARG A 78 -8.49 -9.76 4.05
N ILE A 79 -9.19 -9.12 4.99
CA ILE A 79 -9.84 -7.82 4.78
C ILE A 79 -8.80 -6.77 4.37
N THR A 80 -7.65 -6.75 5.04
CA THR A 80 -6.57 -5.84 4.71
C THR A 80 -6.01 -6.09 3.31
N SER A 81 -5.81 -7.34 2.92
CA SER A 81 -5.34 -7.70 1.57
C SER A 81 -6.34 -7.26 0.48
N ILE A 82 -7.64 -7.42 0.72
CA ILE A 82 -8.73 -6.99 -0.18
C ILE A 82 -8.70 -5.46 -0.40
N ILE A 83 -8.21 -4.69 0.57
CA ILE A 83 -8.10 -3.22 0.46
C ILE A 83 -6.71 -2.80 -0.04
N ALA A 84 -5.64 -3.37 0.51
CA ALA A 84 -4.27 -2.95 0.23
C ALA A 84 -3.82 -3.30 -1.20
N ILE A 85 -4.20 -4.47 -1.70
CA ILE A 85 -3.80 -4.92 -3.05
C ILE A 85 -4.36 -4.02 -4.15
N PRO A 86 -5.69 -3.74 -4.23
CA PRO A 86 -6.20 -2.82 -5.24
C PRO A 86 -5.72 -1.39 -5.04
N SER A 87 -5.50 -0.95 -3.79
CA SER A 87 -4.91 0.37 -3.54
C SER A 87 -3.50 0.48 -4.11
N ALA A 88 -2.67 -0.55 -3.92
CA ALA A 88 -1.32 -0.59 -4.49
C ALA A 88 -1.35 -0.58 -6.03
N VAL A 89 -2.18 -1.41 -6.65
CA VAL A 89 -2.32 -1.44 -8.11
C VAL A 89 -2.86 -0.11 -8.64
N GLY A 90 -3.87 0.47 -7.97
CA GLY A 90 -4.42 1.78 -8.31
C GLY A 90 -3.37 2.89 -8.25
N LEU A 91 -2.58 2.94 -7.16
CA LEU A 91 -1.47 3.89 -7.01
C LEU A 91 -0.38 3.68 -8.06
N ALA A 92 -0.05 2.43 -8.42
CA ALA A 92 0.95 2.15 -9.44
C ALA A 92 0.49 2.61 -10.83
N VAL A 93 -0.76 2.31 -11.18
CA VAL A 93 -1.31 2.58 -12.53
C VAL A 93 -1.68 4.05 -12.73
N LEU A 94 -2.25 4.68 -11.70
CA LEU A 94 -2.69 6.07 -11.71
C LEU A 94 -1.71 7.00 -10.97
N ALA A 95 -0.43 6.62 -10.84
CA ALA A 95 0.57 7.39 -10.11
C ALA A 95 0.66 8.84 -10.59
N ARG A 96 0.78 9.05 -11.91
CA ARG A 96 0.90 10.39 -12.49
C ARG A 96 -0.33 11.27 -12.27
N PRO A 97 -1.57 10.85 -12.63
CA PRO A 97 -2.76 11.64 -12.37
C PRO A 97 -3.02 11.91 -10.89
N ILE A 98 -2.75 10.94 -10.00
CA ILE A 98 -2.90 11.12 -8.55
C ILE A 98 -1.86 12.12 -8.01
N THR A 99 -0.60 11.98 -8.40
CA THR A 99 0.46 12.92 -7.99
C THR A 99 0.15 14.34 -8.46
N MET A 100 -0.31 14.50 -9.70
CA MET A 100 -0.71 15.79 -10.25
C MET A 100 -1.91 16.41 -9.51
N LEU A 101 -2.85 15.58 -9.07
CA LEU A 101 -4.01 16.02 -8.30
C LEU A 101 -3.61 16.53 -6.91
N MET A 102 -2.70 15.81 -6.24
CA MET A 102 -2.25 16.12 -4.88
C MET A 102 -1.20 17.24 -4.84
N PHE A 103 -0.31 17.25 -5.85
CA PHE A 103 0.82 18.18 -5.93
C PHE A 103 0.92 18.78 -7.34
N PRO A 104 0.33 19.95 -7.58
CA PRO A 104 0.22 20.56 -8.91
C PRO A 104 1.55 21.15 -9.45
N GLN A 105 2.70 20.76 -8.91
CA GLN A 105 4.03 21.20 -9.32
C GLN A 105 4.56 20.32 -10.46
N MET A 106 4.58 20.87 -11.68
CA MET A 106 4.92 20.12 -12.89
C MET A 106 6.38 19.67 -12.96
N GLU A 107 7.32 20.46 -12.42
CA GLU A 107 8.77 20.19 -12.49
C GLU A 107 9.14 18.84 -11.83
N SER A 108 8.48 18.49 -10.73
CA SER A 108 8.74 17.25 -9.99
C SER A 108 7.76 16.12 -10.29
N LEU A 109 6.77 16.35 -11.17
CA LEU A 109 5.67 15.41 -11.42
C LEU A 109 6.15 14.06 -11.93
N GLU A 110 7.03 14.05 -12.93
CA GLU A 110 7.53 12.82 -13.54
C GLU A 110 8.34 11.99 -12.53
N LEU A 111 9.23 12.63 -11.78
CA LEU A 111 10.01 11.94 -10.76
C LEU A 111 9.10 11.43 -9.63
N ALA A 112 8.24 12.27 -9.06
CA ALA A 112 7.35 11.91 -7.98
C ALA A 112 6.40 10.76 -8.36
N SER A 113 5.83 10.79 -9.56
CA SER A 113 4.94 9.74 -10.05
C SER A 113 5.68 8.42 -10.33
N SER A 114 6.90 8.49 -10.86
CA SER A 114 7.76 7.31 -11.03
C SER A 114 8.10 6.65 -9.68
N LEU A 115 8.52 7.46 -8.70
CA LEU A 115 8.82 6.97 -7.35
C LEU A 115 7.57 6.39 -6.67
N LEU A 116 6.41 7.04 -6.81
CA LEU A 116 5.14 6.55 -6.26
C LEU A 116 4.72 5.21 -6.87
N SER A 117 4.85 5.07 -8.20
CA SER A 117 4.50 3.83 -8.89
C SER A 117 5.32 2.64 -8.37
N LEU A 118 6.61 2.83 -8.12
CA LEU A 118 7.48 1.82 -7.54
C LEU A 118 7.17 1.57 -6.06
N LEU A 119 6.95 2.63 -5.27
CA LEU A 119 6.60 2.53 -3.85
C LEU A 119 5.25 1.85 -3.61
N ALA A 120 4.34 1.86 -4.59
CA ALA A 120 3.03 1.26 -4.46
C ALA A 120 3.09 -0.22 -4.01
N VAL A 121 4.14 -0.94 -4.38
CA VAL A 121 4.38 -2.33 -3.93
C VAL A 121 4.52 -2.42 -2.41
N THR A 122 5.13 -1.43 -1.77
CA THR A 122 5.33 -1.40 -0.32
C THR A 122 4.01 -1.35 0.44
N VAL A 123 2.96 -0.77 -0.15
CA VAL A 123 1.64 -0.63 0.47
C VAL A 123 1.07 -2.00 0.87
N ILE A 124 1.23 -3.02 0.02
CA ILE A 124 0.75 -4.38 0.31
C ILE A 124 1.45 -4.93 1.54
N PHE A 125 2.80 -4.92 1.51
CA PHE A 125 3.60 -5.54 2.57
C PHE A 125 3.48 -4.79 3.89
N TYR A 126 3.51 -3.45 3.88
CA TYR A 126 3.32 -2.65 5.09
C TYR A 126 1.94 -2.81 5.70
N SER A 127 0.87 -2.80 4.89
CA SER A 127 -0.49 -2.97 5.39
C SER A 127 -0.68 -4.31 6.09
N ILE A 128 -0.19 -5.41 5.49
CA ILE A 128 -0.28 -6.74 6.10
C ILE A 128 0.62 -6.84 7.33
N SER A 129 1.83 -6.25 7.27
CA SER A 129 2.75 -6.22 8.42
C SER A 129 2.16 -5.48 9.61
N THR A 130 1.39 -4.42 9.39
CA THR A 130 0.69 -3.69 10.45
C THR A 130 -0.30 -4.59 11.20
N ILE A 131 -1.09 -5.38 10.47
CA ILE A 131 -2.02 -6.35 11.07
C ILE A 131 -1.27 -7.45 11.83
N THR A 132 -0.21 -8.00 11.23
CA THR A 132 0.55 -9.08 11.86
C THR A 132 1.31 -8.60 13.10
N ASN A 133 1.82 -7.37 13.10
CA ASN A 133 2.38 -6.72 14.29
C ASN A 133 1.34 -6.61 15.40
N ALA A 134 0.14 -6.12 15.09
CA ALA A 134 -0.96 -6.00 16.02
C ALA A 134 -1.36 -7.36 16.61
N ALA A 135 -1.44 -8.39 15.77
CA ALA A 135 -1.74 -9.76 16.22
C ALA A 135 -0.68 -10.31 17.18
N LEU A 136 0.62 -10.14 16.88
CA LEU A 136 1.72 -10.57 17.75
C LEU A 136 1.71 -9.83 19.08
N GLN A 137 1.44 -8.53 19.08
CA GLN A 137 1.30 -7.71 20.29
C GLN A 137 0.10 -8.18 21.14
N SER A 138 -1.03 -8.50 20.50
CA SER A 138 -2.27 -8.93 21.16
C SER A 138 -2.12 -10.24 21.94
N ILE A 139 -1.18 -11.11 21.55
CA ILE A 139 -0.85 -12.36 22.25
C ILE A 139 0.30 -12.22 23.25
N GLY A 140 0.65 -10.98 23.63
CA GLY A 140 1.70 -10.68 24.60
C GLY A 140 3.14 -10.80 24.07
N ARG A 141 3.32 -10.96 22.76
CA ARG A 141 4.65 -11.08 22.12
C ARG A 141 5.13 -9.74 21.53
N MET A 142 5.14 -8.69 22.36
CA MET A 142 5.48 -7.32 21.93
C MET A 142 6.90 -7.16 21.36
N ASN A 143 7.84 -7.99 21.81
CA ASN A 143 9.23 -7.92 21.37
C ASN A 143 9.45 -8.43 19.94
N LEU A 144 8.58 -9.31 19.42
CA LEU A 144 8.77 -9.91 18.11
C LEU A 144 8.67 -8.90 16.95
N PRO A 145 7.68 -8.00 16.90
CA PRO A 145 7.66 -6.92 15.91
C PRO A 145 8.86 -6.00 15.98
N LEU A 146 9.38 -5.73 17.19
CA LEU A 146 10.57 -4.91 17.38
C LEU A 146 11.83 -5.59 16.82
N ILE A 147 11.98 -6.90 17.06
CA ILE A 147 13.08 -7.71 16.50
C ILE A 147 12.99 -7.75 14.98
N SER A 148 11.79 -7.98 14.43
CA SER A 148 11.55 -7.97 12.97
C SER A 148 11.97 -6.64 12.35
N ALA A 149 11.54 -5.52 12.95
CA ALA A 149 11.89 -4.18 12.50
C ALA A 149 13.38 -3.89 12.62
N GLY A 150 14.04 -4.36 13.71
CA GLY A 150 15.47 -4.22 13.93
C GLY A 150 16.30 -4.95 12.88
N ILE A 151 15.97 -6.22 12.59
CA ILE A 151 16.66 -7.01 11.56
C ILE A 151 16.49 -6.34 10.18
N ALA A 152 15.25 -5.98 9.84
CA ALA A 152 14.96 -5.33 8.57
C ALA A 152 15.68 -3.99 8.44
N LEU A 153 15.80 -3.21 9.53
CA LEU A 153 16.50 -1.93 9.56
C LEU A 153 18.00 -2.09 9.28
N VAL A 154 18.66 -3.06 9.94
CA VAL A 154 20.09 -3.32 9.73
C VAL A 154 20.37 -3.71 8.29
N VAL A 155 19.62 -4.68 7.75
CA VAL A 155 19.81 -5.13 6.37
C VAL A 155 19.52 -4.00 5.38
N GLN A 156 18.43 -3.26 5.56
CA GLN A 156 18.09 -2.10 4.73
C GLN A 156 19.21 -1.07 4.72
N THR A 157 19.78 -0.76 5.89
CA THR A 157 20.86 0.23 6.03
C THR A 157 22.10 -0.20 5.27
N VAL A 158 22.53 -1.46 5.44
CA VAL A 158 23.68 -2.00 4.71
C VAL A 158 23.46 -1.95 3.19
N VAL A 159 22.27 -2.36 2.74
CA VAL A 159 21.93 -2.33 1.31
C VAL A 159 21.85 -0.90 0.78
N LEU A 160 21.30 0.06 1.56
CA LEU A 160 21.27 1.48 1.16
C LEU A 160 22.68 2.03 0.94
N VAL A 161 23.58 1.80 1.88
CA VAL A 161 24.99 2.23 1.77
C VAL A 161 25.65 1.60 0.55
N ALA A 162 25.45 0.30 0.33
CA ALA A 162 26.00 -0.40 -0.83
C ALA A 162 25.46 0.16 -2.15
N LEU A 163 24.13 0.36 -2.27
CA LEU A 163 23.52 0.92 -3.47
C LEU A 163 24.02 2.33 -3.77
N LEU A 164 24.10 3.21 -2.75
CA LEU A 164 24.56 4.57 -2.95
C LEU A 164 26.05 4.64 -3.31
N ARG A 165 26.87 3.69 -2.82
CA ARG A 165 28.31 3.65 -3.10
C ARG A 165 28.65 3.06 -4.46
N PHE A 166 27.95 2.00 -4.88
CA PHE A 166 28.31 1.21 -6.05
C PHE A 166 27.41 1.46 -7.26
N THR A 167 26.32 2.24 -7.11
CA THR A 167 25.39 2.53 -8.20
C THR A 167 25.03 4.00 -8.27
N ASP A 168 24.55 4.47 -9.40
CA ASP A 168 24.06 5.85 -9.61
C ASP A 168 22.51 5.92 -9.54
N LEU A 169 21.92 5.11 -8.69
CA LEU A 169 20.46 5.06 -8.54
C LEU A 169 19.86 6.25 -7.79
N ASP A 170 20.68 7.06 -7.13
CA ASP A 170 20.26 8.26 -6.39
C ASP A 170 19.00 8.02 -5.52
N VAL A 171 17.97 8.84 -5.71
CA VAL A 171 16.71 8.74 -4.96
C VAL A 171 15.97 7.40 -5.17
N ARG A 172 16.19 6.71 -6.29
CA ARG A 172 15.60 5.38 -6.54
C ARG A 172 16.15 4.31 -5.59
N ALA A 173 17.37 4.47 -5.08
CA ALA A 173 17.92 3.59 -4.05
C ALA A 173 17.04 3.60 -2.79
N LEU A 174 16.50 4.76 -2.40
CA LEU A 174 15.57 4.86 -1.25
C LEU A 174 14.28 4.06 -1.47
N VAL A 175 13.76 4.01 -2.70
CA VAL A 175 12.58 3.21 -3.04
C VAL A 175 12.89 1.72 -2.91
N LEU A 176 14.01 1.27 -3.48
CA LEU A 176 14.42 -0.15 -3.44
C LEU A 176 14.60 -0.64 -2.00
N VAL A 177 15.27 0.15 -1.15
CA VAL A 177 15.44 -0.25 0.26
C VAL A 177 14.14 -0.16 1.05
N SER A 178 13.20 0.70 0.69
CA SER A 178 11.87 0.74 1.29
C SER A 178 11.06 -0.52 0.92
N ILE A 179 11.16 -0.98 -0.31
CA ILE A 179 10.56 -2.26 -0.75
C ILE A 179 11.21 -3.42 0.02
N LEU A 180 12.54 -3.48 0.07
CA LEU A 180 13.27 -4.52 0.78
C LEU A 180 12.85 -4.57 2.27
N TYR A 181 12.80 -3.42 2.94
CA TYR A 181 12.40 -3.32 4.34
C TYR A 181 10.96 -3.84 4.55
N SER A 182 10.02 -3.43 3.71
CA SER A 182 8.63 -3.87 3.83
C SER A 182 8.45 -5.37 3.61
N VAL A 183 9.15 -5.93 2.62
CA VAL A 183 9.16 -7.38 2.34
C VAL A 183 9.80 -8.16 3.48
N MET A 184 10.90 -7.67 4.04
CA MET A 184 11.57 -8.34 5.17
C MET A 184 10.71 -8.37 6.42
N ILE A 185 10.11 -7.24 6.81
CA ILE A 185 9.18 -7.22 7.96
C ILE A 185 8.02 -8.18 7.72
N PHE A 186 7.44 -8.16 6.52
CA PHE A 186 6.37 -9.08 6.17
C PHE A 186 6.81 -10.54 6.31
N ALA A 187 7.95 -10.92 5.75
CA ALA A 187 8.45 -12.30 5.78
C ALA A 187 8.72 -12.78 7.22
N VAL A 188 9.41 -11.97 8.03
CA VAL A 188 9.72 -12.31 9.41
C VAL A 188 8.46 -12.40 10.28
N ASN A 189 7.53 -11.47 10.10
CA ASN A 189 6.25 -11.49 10.80
C ASN A 189 5.40 -12.70 10.43
N GLN A 190 5.39 -13.11 9.15
CA GLN A 190 4.71 -14.32 8.71
C GLN A 190 5.33 -15.58 9.32
N TYR A 191 6.64 -15.64 9.45
CA TYR A 191 7.32 -16.73 10.15
C TYR A 191 6.85 -16.80 11.61
N TYR A 192 6.83 -15.68 12.35
CA TYR A 192 6.39 -15.64 13.74
C TYR A 192 4.90 -15.98 13.89
N LEU A 193 4.07 -15.49 12.99
CA LEU A 193 2.63 -15.77 13.00
C LEU A 193 2.36 -17.28 12.84
N ARG A 194 3.08 -17.93 11.93
CA ARG A 194 3.00 -19.39 11.76
C ARG A 194 3.51 -20.15 12.98
N ARG A 195 4.60 -19.69 13.58
CA ARG A 195 5.23 -20.35 14.73
C ARG A 195 4.40 -20.26 16.01
N PHE A 196 3.83 -19.08 16.29
CA PHE A 196 3.15 -18.83 17.58
C PHE A 196 1.63 -18.99 17.53
N LEU A 197 1.01 -18.71 16.40
CA LEU A 197 -0.43 -18.83 16.23
C LEU A 197 -0.82 -19.99 15.31
N GLY A 198 0.12 -20.66 14.64
CA GLY A 198 -0.16 -21.77 13.73
C GLY A 198 -1.02 -21.36 12.53
N ILE A 199 -1.05 -20.06 12.18
CA ILE A 199 -1.87 -19.56 11.08
C ILE A 199 -1.19 -19.86 9.75
N ARG A 200 -1.89 -20.62 8.90
CA ARG A 200 -1.52 -20.83 7.50
C ARG A 200 -2.50 -20.03 6.64
N GLN A 201 -1.99 -19.05 5.94
CA GLN A 201 -2.76 -18.25 4.98
C GLN A 201 -2.90 -19.03 3.68
N ASP A 202 -4.07 -18.94 3.08
CA ASP A 202 -4.29 -19.45 1.72
C ASP A 202 -3.80 -18.41 0.71
N VAL A 203 -2.56 -18.60 0.23
CA VAL A 203 -1.90 -17.69 -0.71
C VAL A 203 -2.76 -17.43 -1.95
N ARG A 204 -3.45 -18.47 -2.43
CA ARG A 204 -4.30 -18.34 -3.61
C ARG A 204 -5.49 -17.42 -3.34
N ARG A 205 -6.13 -17.58 -2.19
CA ARG A 205 -7.38 -16.88 -1.86
C ARG A 205 -7.15 -15.51 -1.25
N ASP A 206 -6.11 -15.38 -0.40
CA ASP A 206 -5.86 -14.16 0.37
C ASP A 206 -5.03 -13.14 -0.41
N TYR A 207 -4.25 -13.60 -1.42
CA TYR A 207 -3.35 -12.71 -2.19
C TYR A 207 -3.56 -12.80 -3.70
N LEU A 208 -3.57 -14.00 -4.29
CA LEU A 208 -3.56 -14.15 -5.73
C LEU A 208 -4.89 -13.73 -6.37
N GLN A 209 -6.02 -14.17 -5.80
CA GLN A 209 -7.34 -13.77 -6.32
C GLN A 209 -7.57 -12.25 -6.24
N PRO A 210 -7.34 -11.55 -5.10
CA PRO A 210 -7.40 -10.09 -5.06
C PRO A 210 -6.44 -9.42 -6.03
N LEU A 211 -5.24 -9.98 -6.26
CA LEU A 211 -4.26 -9.43 -7.19
C LEU A 211 -4.75 -9.50 -8.64
N VAL A 212 -5.32 -10.61 -9.06
CA VAL A 212 -5.90 -10.75 -10.41
C VAL A 212 -7.06 -9.77 -10.61
N CYS A 213 -7.97 -9.68 -9.64
CA CYS A 213 -9.06 -8.70 -9.68
C CYS A 213 -8.54 -7.26 -9.72
N ALA A 214 -7.50 -6.95 -8.96
CA ALA A 214 -6.86 -5.63 -8.94
C ALA A 214 -6.13 -5.33 -10.26
N ALA A 215 -5.53 -6.32 -10.91
CA ALA A 215 -4.91 -6.14 -12.23
C ALA A 215 -5.96 -5.77 -13.30
N LEU A 216 -7.11 -6.46 -13.31
CA LEU A 216 -8.24 -6.12 -14.19
C LEU A 216 -8.79 -4.72 -13.88
N MET A 217 -8.94 -4.40 -12.60
CA MET A 217 -9.31 -3.06 -12.13
C MET A 217 -8.33 -1.99 -12.65
N GLY A 218 -7.03 -2.23 -12.49
CA GLY A 218 -5.99 -1.29 -12.92
C GLY A 218 -6.00 -1.05 -14.44
N ALA A 219 -6.18 -2.13 -15.23
CA ALA A 219 -6.31 -2.02 -16.69
C ALA A 219 -7.55 -1.20 -17.08
N ALA A 220 -8.70 -1.46 -16.45
CA ALA A 220 -9.93 -0.72 -16.69
C ALA A 220 -9.79 0.75 -16.28
N ALA A 221 -9.23 1.03 -15.10
CA ALA A 221 -8.99 2.39 -14.62
C ALA A 221 -8.10 3.19 -15.57
N LYS A 222 -7.02 2.57 -16.06
CA LYS A 222 -6.11 3.20 -17.03
C LYS A 222 -6.81 3.49 -18.34
N ALA A 223 -7.59 2.54 -18.85
CA ALA A 223 -8.36 2.72 -20.09
C ALA A 223 -9.37 3.87 -19.95
N VAL A 224 -10.16 3.90 -18.87
CA VAL A 224 -11.13 4.97 -18.60
C VAL A 224 -10.45 6.32 -18.47
N TYR A 225 -9.31 6.38 -17.74
CA TYR A 225 -8.54 7.62 -17.64
C TYR A 225 -8.14 8.17 -19.01
N TYR A 226 -7.59 7.33 -19.90
CA TYR A 226 -7.22 7.75 -21.24
C TYR A 226 -8.43 8.17 -22.09
N LEU A 227 -9.50 7.40 -22.09
CA LEU A 227 -10.71 7.70 -22.86
C LEU A 227 -11.33 9.04 -22.43
N VAL A 228 -11.50 9.24 -21.12
CA VAL A 228 -12.05 10.50 -20.60
C VAL A 228 -11.10 11.67 -20.84
N SER A 229 -9.78 11.46 -20.69
CA SER A 229 -8.81 12.52 -20.98
C SER A 229 -8.78 12.92 -22.46
N MET A 230 -9.02 11.99 -23.39
CA MET A 230 -9.18 12.29 -24.81
C MET A 230 -10.51 13.02 -25.09
N ALA A 231 -11.61 12.56 -24.51
CA ALA A 231 -12.91 13.21 -24.68
C ALA A 231 -12.94 14.63 -24.09
N ALA A 232 -12.15 14.89 -23.06
CA ALA A 232 -12.02 16.19 -22.42
C ALA A 232 -10.90 17.10 -23.03
N GLU A 233 -10.29 16.72 -24.17
CA GLU A 233 -9.31 17.56 -24.90
C GLU A 233 -9.82 18.98 -25.19
N PRO A 234 -11.09 19.22 -25.59
CA PRO A 234 -11.58 20.58 -25.83
C PRO A 234 -11.48 21.50 -24.61
N MET A 235 -11.49 20.94 -23.39
CA MET A 235 -11.36 21.68 -22.13
C MET A 235 -9.94 22.21 -21.88
N ARG A 236 -8.93 21.75 -22.61
CA ARG A 236 -7.54 22.17 -22.48
C ARG A 236 -7.32 23.67 -22.70
N ASN A 237 -8.14 24.27 -23.54
CA ASN A 237 -8.06 25.69 -23.91
C ASN A 237 -8.67 26.63 -22.86
N LEU A 238 -9.32 26.10 -21.82
CA LEU A 238 -9.85 26.89 -20.72
C LEU A 238 -8.77 27.27 -19.69
N PRO A 239 -8.89 28.42 -19.01
CA PRO A 239 -8.02 28.75 -17.90
C PRO A 239 -8.01 27.61 -16.86
N LYS A 240 -6.84 27.03 -16.56
CA LYS A 240 -6.68 25.82 -15.73
C LYS A 240 -7.34 24.56 -16.30
N GLY A 241 -7.71 24.52 -17.57
CA GLY A 241 -8.39 23.38 -18.20
C GLY A 241 -7.60 22.08 -18.13
N PHE A 242 -6.27 22.14 -18.12
CA PHE A 242 -5.41 20.98 -17.94
C PHE A 242 -5.61 20.27 -16.57
N TYR A 243 -5.74 21.04 -15.49
CA TYR A 243 -6.02 20.48 -14.16
C TYR A 243 -7.46 19.94 -14.07
N PHE A 244 -8.43 20.69 -14.58
CA PHE A 244 -9.82 20.26 -14.56
C PHE A 244 -10.03 18.96 -15.33
N ARG A 245 -9.42 18.83 -16.51
CA ARG A 245 -9.39 17.59 -17.27
C ARG A 245 -8.84 16.42 -16.46
N ASN A 246 -7.69 16.62 -15.79
CA ASN A 246 -7.08 15.57 -14.96
C ASN A 246 -7.98 15.19 -13.78
N ILE A 247 -8.65 16.14 -13.13
CA ILE A 247 -9.60 15.88 -12.04
C ILE A 247 -10.74 14.98 -12.52
N VAL A 248 -11.39 15.38 -13.62
CA VAL A 248 -12.54 14.63 -14.17
C VAL A 248 -12.11 13.23 -14.62
N ALA A 249 -11.01 13.12 -15.36
CA ALA A 249 -10.51 11.84 -15.83
C ALA A 249 -10.07 10.92 -14.67
N THR A 250 -9.43 11.47 -13.64
CA THR A 250 -9.01 10.69 -12.45
C THR A 250 -10.23 10.24 -11.63
N ALA A 251 -11.21 11.12 -11.43
CA ALA A 251 -12.44 10.77 -10.72
C ALA A 251 -13.22 9.67 -11.46
N ALA A 252 -13.36 9.77 -12.77
CA ALA A 252 -13.99 8.74 -13.60
C ALA A 252 -13.23 7.41 -13.54
N ALA A 253 -11.89 7.45 -13.61
CA ALA A 253 -11.05 6.27 -13.49
C ALA A 253 -11.17 5.60 -12.12
N LEU A 254 -11.23 6.37 -11.02
CA LEU A 254 -11.41 5.85 -9.67
C LEU A 254 -12.79 5.21 -9.49
N LEU A 255 -13.86 5.83 -10.02
CA LEU A 255 -15.20 5.23 -10.00
C LEU A 255 -15.23 3.91 -10.78
N ALA A 256 -14.66 3.89 -11.98
CA ALA A 256 -14.55 2.66 -12.78
C ALA A 256 -13.73 1.59 -12.05
N ALA A 257 -12.63 1.98 -11.39
CA ALA A 257 -11.83 1.08 -10.58
C ALA A 257 -12.66 0.38 -9.49
N VAL A 258 -13.41 1.16 -8.70
CA VAL A 258 -14.25 0.62 -7.61
C VAL A 258 -15.32 -0.33 -8.17
N LEU A 259 -15.97 0.02 -9.26
CA LEU A 259 -17.01 -0.81 -9.88
C LEU A 259 -16.44 -2.11 -10.44
N VAL A 260 -15.35 -2.04 -11.20
CA VAL A 260 -14.70 -3.23 -11.81
C VAL A 260 -14.13 -4.13 -10.73
N TYR A 261 -13.49 -3.58 -9.70
CA TYR A 261 -12.96 -4.37 -8.60
C TYR A 261 -14.07 -5.07 -7.82
N GLY A 262 -15.13 -4.35 -7.45
CA GLY A 262 -16.29 -4.92 -6.77
C GLY A 262 -16.93 -6.04 -7.60
N TYR A 263 -17.15 -5.81 -8.89
CA TYR A 263 -17.72 -6.81 -9.80
C TYR A 263 -16.82 -8.06 -9.88
N THR A 264 -15.53 -7.91 -10.15
CA THR A 264 -14.60 -9.04 -10.30
C THR A 264 -14.42 -9.82 -9.01
N MET A 265 -14.41 -9.16 -7.85
CA MET A 265 -14.32 -9.80 -6.54
C MET A 265 -15.55 -10.65 -6.20
N VAL A 266 -16.73 -10.17 -6.55
CA VAL A 266 -17.98 -10.93 -6.40
C VAL A 266 -18.01 -12.11 -7.37
N ARG A 267 -17.72 -11.88 -8.64
CA ARG A 267 -17.73 -12.90 -9.69
C ARG A 267 -16.70 -14.02 -9.46
N SER A 268 -15.55 -13.70 -8.87
CA SER A 268 -14.50 -14.66 -8.52
C SER A 268 -14.80 -15.46 -7.23
N GLY A 269 -15.89 -15.15 -6.51
CA GLY A 269 -16.23 -15.77 -5.23
C GLY A 269 -15.19 -15.49 -4.12
N THR A 270 -14.35 -14.48 -4.31
CA THR A 270 -13.31 -14.09 -3.34
C THR A 270 -13.95 -13.48 -2.11
N ILE A 271 -15.00 -12.67 -2.25
CA ILE A 271 -15.77 -12.12 -1.13
C ILE A 271 -16.96 -13.04 -0.86
N ARG A 272 -17.04 -13.58 0.35
CA ARG A 272 -18.21 -14.30 0.83
C ARG A 272 -19.14 -13.35 1.59
N ARG A 273 -20.44 -13.65 1.60
CA ARG A 273 -21.45 -12.91 2.37
C ARG A 273 -21.04 -12.69 3.85
N LYS A 274 -20.33 -13.64 4.45
CA LYS A 274 -19.80 -13.55 5.82
C LYS A 274 -18.69 -12.48 5.96
N ASP A 275 -17.90 -12.29 4.94
CA ASP A 275 -16.81 -11.30 4.93
C ASP A 275 -17.37 -9.89 4.84
N LEU A 276 -18.41 -9.69 4.02
CA LEU A 276 -19.14 -8.42 3.91
C LEU A 276 -19.83 -8.02 5.21
N LEU A 277 -20.46 -8.98 5.90
CA LEU A 277 -21.14 -8.72 7.17
C LEU A 277 -20.16 -8.32 8.30
N SER A 278 -18.89 -8.68 8.19
CA SER A 278 -17.84 -8.27 9.13
C SER A 278 -17.26 -6.88 8.87
N MET A 279 -17.61 -6.24 7.74
CA MET A 279 -17.19 -4.88 7.39
C MET A 279 -18.16 -3.84 7.97
N PRO A 280 -17.67 -2.65 8.33
CA PRO A 280 -18.55 -1.55 8.72
C PRO A 280 -19.51 -1.23 7.57
N LYS A 281 -20.83 -1.19 7.86
CA LYS A 281 -21.94 -1.07 6.86
C LYS A 281 -22.09 -2.27 5.90
N GLY A 282 -21.59 -3.45 6.24
CA GLY A 282 -21.66 -4.66 5.41
C GLY A 282 -23.07 -5.07 5.02
N GLN A 283 -24.08 -4.79 5.85
CA GLN A 283 -25.51 -5.04 5.52
C GLN A 283 -25.98 -4.25 4.28
N LEU A 284 -25.48 -3.03 4.08
CA LEU A 284 -25.78 -2.20 2.91
C LEU A 284 -25.19 -2.81 1.63
N LEU A 285 -23.94 -3.32 1.73
CA LEU A 285 -23.27 -3.99 0.62
C LEU A 285 -23.97 -5.31 0.25
N VAL A 286 -24.41 -6.08 1.24
CA VAL A 286 -25.17 -7.32 0.99
C VAL A 286 -26.51 -7.02 0.28
N ARG A 287 -27.25 -5.99 0.72
CA ARG A 287 -28.50 -5.57 0.05
C ARG A 287 -28.27 -5.09 -1.38
N LEU A 288 -27.15 -4.41 -1.65
CA LEU A 288 -26.78 -4.01 -3.02
C LEU A 288 -26.45 -5.21 -3.89
N MET A 289 -25.74 -6.21 -3.37
CA MET A 289 -25.48 -7.47 -4.10
C MET A 289 -26.78 -8.23 -4.41
N GLU A 290 -27.68 -8.35 -3.44
CA GLU A 290 -29.00 -9.00 -3.64
C GLU A 290 -29.86 -8.27 -4.67
N LYS A 291 -29.79 -6.92 -4.71
CA LYS A 291 -30.55 -6.09 -5.66
C LYS A 291 -30.01 -6.13 -7.08
N LEU A 292 -28.70 -6.42 -7.22
CA LEU A 292 -28.01 -6.53 -8.51
C LEU A 292 -27.95 -7.97 -9.04
N HIS A 293 -28.65 -8.93 -8.37
CA HIS A 293 -28.59 -10.36 -8.70
C HIS A 293 -27.16 -10.93 -8.80
N TRP A 294 -26.29 -10.44 -7.91
CA TRP A 294 -24.86 -10.79 -7.87
C TRP A 294 -24.55 -11.78 -6.75
#